data_65107d8b1aac0561240c6c0113581d02
#
_entry.id   65107d8b1aac0561240c6c0113581d02
#
_cell.length_a   1.000
_cell.length_b   1.000
_cell.length_c   1.000
_cell.angle_alpha   90.00
_cell.angle_beta   90.00
_cell.angle_gamma   90.00
#
_symmetry.space_group_name_H-M   'P 1'
#
loop_
_entity.id
_entity.type
_entity.pdbx_description
1 polymer ?
#
loop_
_entity_poly.entity_id
_entity_poly.type
_entity_poly.pdbx_seq_one_letter_code
_entity_poly.pdbx_strand_id
1 'polypeptide(L)'
;VAELTPSGTFSARAIAKGLKPGLYAITDSHLLTGGRLLVAVEAALRGGAVLVQYREKSAPQPERLKQAQDLAAICHNAGVPLIINDDPELARRCGAAGVHLGQSDGSLALARRQLGDHAIIGATCHADLALASRADADGADYLAFGRFFNSTTKPGAPSAKPSVLTESRQFGKPVTAIGGITTDNGEGLIRAGADLLAVVGGLFNGDVATIEERARCFSRLFAQHHPLFSSSVPQES
;
A
#
# COMPACT_ATOMS: atom_id res chain seq x y z
N VAL A 1 16.67 9.22 -13.20
CA VAL A 1 15.75 9.21 -12.05
C VAL A 1 15.08 10.58 -12.05
N ALA A 2 13.81 10.66 -12.51
CA ALA A 2 13.08 11.93 -12.48
C ALA A 2 12.88 12.31 -10.99
N GLU A 3 13.31 13.49 -10.60
CA GLU A 3 13.03 14.04 -9.29
C GLU A 3 11.52 14.26 -9.17
N LEU A 4 10.90 13.53 -8.24
CA LEU A 4 9.50 13.71 -7.88
C LEU A 4 9.39 15.06 -7.16
N THR A 5 8.86 16.07 -7.84
CA THR A 5 8.54 17.36 -7.21
C THR A 5 7.27 17.20 -6.38
N PRO A 6 7.25 17.71 -5.14
CA PRO A 6 6.06 17.67 -4.31
C PRO A 6 4.88 18.35 -5.02
N SER A 7 3.83 17.60 -5.27
CA SER A 7 2.58 18.14 -5.81
C SER A 7 1.39 17.42 -5.21
N GLY A 8 0.42 18.16 -4.72
CA GLY A 8 -0.80 17.59 -4.18
C GLY A 8 -0.57 16.75 -2.92
N THR A 9 -0.94 15.46 -2.95
CA THR A 9 -0.92 14.55 -1.81
C THR A 9 0.48 14.00 -1.48
N PHE A 10 1.43 14.03 -2.43
CA PHE A 10 2.81 13.60 -2.17
C PHE A 10 3.66 14.73 -1.61
N SER A 11 3.61 14.90 -0.29
CA SER A 11 4.47 15.85 0.42
C SER A 11 5.94 15.42 0.39
N ALA A 12 6.86 16.39 0.60
CA ALA A 12 8.28 16.10 0.78
C ALA A 12 8.54 15.06 1.89
N ARG A 13 7.72 15.06 2.95
CA ARG A 13 7.78 14.08 4.03
C ARG A 13 7.46 12.66 3.56
N ALA A 14 6.44 12.48 2.73
CA ALA A 14 6.07 11.16 2.18
C ALA A 14 7.19 10.60 1.28
N ILE A 15 7.74 11.45 0.42
CA ILE A 15 8.86 11.09 -0.46
C ILE A 15 10.12 10.73 0.37
N ALA A 16 10.45 11.52 1.39
CA ALA A 16 11.59 11.25 2.27
C ALA A 16 11.48 9.92 3.03
N LYS A 17 10.26 9.43 3.25
CA LYS A 17 9.99 8.10 3.83
C LYS A 17 9.98 6.97 2.79
N GLY A 18 10.25 7.25 1.52
CA GLY A 18 10.27 6.28 0.44
C GLY A 18 8.90 5.93 -0.17
N LEU A 19 7.84 6.66 0.20
CA LEU A 19 6.53 6.48 -0.44
C LEU A 19 6.58 7.03 -1.87
N LYS A 20 5.98 6.28 -2.80
CA LYS A 20 5.87 6.63 -4.23
C LYS A 20 4.48 6.22 -4.74
N PRO A 21 3.91 6.90 -5.74
CA PRO A 21 2.70 6.42 -6.37
C PRO A 21 2.93 5.08 -7.06
N GLY A 22 2.00 4.14 -6.92
CA GLY A 22 2.13 2.85 -7.57
C GLY A 22 1.38 1.69 -6.90
N LEU A 23 1.80 0.48 -7.26
CA LEU A 23 1.26 -0.76 -6.72
C LEU A 23 1.70 -0.97 -5.26
N TYR A 24 0.74 -1.14 -4.39
CA TYR A 24 0.92 -1.56 -3.01
C TYR A 24 0.53 -3.04 -2.88
N ALA A 25 1.51 -3.92 -2.84
CA ALA A 25 1.31 -5.36 -2.77
C ALA A 25 1.03 -5.80 -1.32
N ILE A 26 -0.13 -6.39 -1.05
CA ILE A 26 -0.49 -6.91 0.29
C ILE A 26 -0.54 -8.42 0.25
N THR A 27 0.30 -9.09 1.06
CA THR A 27 0.34 -10.55 1.15
C THR A 27 -0.92 -11.10 1.83
N ASP A 28 -1.24 -12.36 1.52
CA ASP A 28 -2.34 -13.10 2.15
C ASP A 28 -1.93 -14.55 2.37
N SER A 29 -2.05 -15.03 3.59
CA SER A 29 -1.60 -16.37 4.00
C SER A 29 -2.34 -17.51 3.31
N HIS A 30 -3.57 -17.29 2.84
CA HIS A 30 -4.34 -18.30 2.10
C HIS A 30 -3.89 -18.42 0.65
N LEU A 31 -3.40 -17.33 0.04
CA LEU A 31 -2.92 -17.30 -1.34
C LEU A 31 -1.45 -17.70 -1.46
N LEU A 32 -0.65 -17.41 -0.44
CA LEU A 32 0.81 -17.54 -0.47
C LEU A 32 1.30 -18.68 0.46
N THR A 33 0.68 -19.86 0.34
CA THR A 33 1.01 -21.07 1.09
C THR A 33 2.23 -21.80 0.52
N GLY A 34 2.76 -22.78 1.27
CA GLY A 34 3.74 -23.75 0.77
C GLY A 34 5.08 -23.13 0.33
N GLY A 35 5.56 -22.10 1.02
CA GLY A 35 6.84 -21.46 0.71
C GLY A 35 6.78 -20.44 -0.43
N ARG A 36 5.60 -20.14 -0.98
CA ARG A 36 5.42 -19.20 -2.09
C ARG A 36 5.60 -17.74 -1.72
N LEU A 37 5.55 -17.39 -0.42
CA LEU A 37 5.54 -16.01 0.07
C LEU A 37 6.68 -15.17 -0.51
N LEU A 38 7.92 -15.63 -0.35
CA LEU A 38 9.11 -14.86 -0.74
C LEU A 38 9.20 -14.70 -2.26
N VAL A 39 9.08 -15.79 -3.01
CA VAL A 39 9.18 -15.76 -4.49
C VAL A 39 8.05 -14.93 -5.14
N ALA A 40 6.87 -14.92 -4.54
CA ALA A 40 5.74 -14.11 -5.01
C ALA A 40 5.98 -12.61 -4.77
N VAL A 41 6.51 -12.25 -3.60
CA VAL A 41 6.86 -10.85 -3.29
C VAL A 41 8.02 -10.38 -4.16
N GLU A 42 9.05 -11.19 -4.37
CA GLU A 42 10.13 -10.87 -5.32
C GLU A 42 9.59 -10.62 -6.74
N ALA A 43 8.64 -11.43 -7.21
CA ALA A 43 8.01 -11.22 -8.51
C ALA A 43 7.23 -9.88 -8.56
N ALA A 44 6.48 -9.56 -7.50
CA ALA A 44 5.79 -8.28 -7.40
C ALA A 44 6.76 -7.09 -7.43
N LEU A 45 7.91 -7.21 -6.74
CA LEU A 45 8.97 -6.18 -6.72
C LEU A 45 9.62 -6.03 -8.12
N ARG A 46 9.96 -7.14 -8.81
CA ARG A 46 10.48 -7.09 -10.18
C ARG A 46 9.48 -6.46 -11.16
N GLY A 47 8.18 -6.65 -10.93
CA GLY A 47 7.11 -6.02 -11.71
C GLY A 47 6.86 -4.55 -11.37
N GLY A 48 7.51 -4.01 -10.33
CA GLY A 48 7.47 -2.59 -9.99
C GLY A 48 6.53 -2.23 -8.84
N ALA A 49 6.25 -3.16 -7.91
CA ALA A 49 5.58 -2.80 -6.65
C ALA A 49 6.43 -1.77 -5.88
N VAL A 50 5.79 -0.72 -5.38
CA VAL A 50 6.44 0.41 -4.69
C VAL A 50 6.28 0.37 -3.17
N LEU A 51 5.40 -0.48 -2.68
CA LEU A 51 5.14 -0.71 -1.26
C LEU A 51 4.70 -2.16 -1.07
N VAL A 52 5.16 -2.82 -0.01
CA VAL A 52 4.75 -4.18 0.34
C VAL A 52 4.17 -4.18 1.73
N GLN A 53 3.06 -4.90 1.95
CA GLN A 53 2.54 -5.17 3.30
C GLN A 53 2.57 -6.66 3.57
N TYR A 54 3.20 -7.03 4.68
CA TYR A 54 3.11 -8.37 5.24
C TYR A 54 1.87 -8.49 6.12
N ARG A 55 0.92 -9.32 5.66
CA ARG A 55 -0.32 -9.62 6.38
C ARG A 55 -0.45 -11.12 6.57
N GLU A 56 -0.24 -11.57 7.81
CA GLU A 56 -0.35 -12.95 8.26
C GLU A 56 -1.14 -12.99 9.57
N LYS A 57 -2.25 -13.73 9.60
CA LYS A 57 -3.18 -13.79 10.75
C LYS A 57 -3.23 -15.16 11.43
N SER A 58 -2.59 -16.18 10.85
CA SER A 58 -2.73 -17.58 11.27
C SER A 58 -1.44 -18.21 11.78
N ALA A 59 -0.29 -17.80 11.27
CA ALA A 59 0.99 -18.40 11.64
C ALA A 59 1.38 -18.08 13.09
N PRO A 60 2.05 -19.01 13.79
CA PRO A 60 2.59 -18.75 15.12
C PRO A 60 3.67 -17.66 15.10
N GLN A 61 3.83 -16.98 16.24
CA GLN A 61 4.71 -15.81 16.36
C GLN A 61 6.15 -16.03 15.88
N PRO A 62 6.85 -17.16 16.18
CA PRO A 62 8.21 -17.40 15.68
C PRO A 62 8.29 -17.43 14.16
N GLU A 63 7.28 -18.06 13.51
CA GLU A 63 7.21 -18.15 12.05
C GLU A 63 6.90 -16.78 11.44
N ARG A 64 5.95 -16.03 12.00
CA ARG A 64 5.63 -14.66 11.58
C ARG A 64 6.86 -13.75 11.62
N LEU A 65 7.65 -13.82 12.69
CA LEU A 65 8.88 -13.04 12.83
C LEU A 65 9.89 -13.42 11.75
N LYS A 66 10.12 -14.72 11.52
CA LYS A 66 11.05 -15.19 10.49
C LYS A 66 10.62 -14.73 9.10
N GLN A 67 9.36 -14.94 8.73
CA GLN A 67 8.82 -14.50 7.44
C GLN A 67 8.93 -12.98 7.26
N ALA A 68 8.62 -12.20 8.30
CA ALA A 68 8.74 -10.74 8.26
C ALA A 68 10.19 -10.27 8.11
N GLN A 69 11.16 -10.94 8.74
CA GLN A 69 12.60 -10.66 8.58
C GLN A 69 13.10 -10.98 7.17
N ASP A 70 12.71 -12.13 6.63
CA ASP A 70 13.06 -12.54 5.26
C ASP A 70 12.50 -11.53 4.24
N LEU A 71 11.24 -11.09 4.42
CA LEU A 71 10.62 -10.07 3.59
C LEU A 71 11.28 -8.69 3.75
N ALA A 72 11.68 -8.32 4.97
CA ALA A 72 12.38 -7.06 5.21
C ALA A 72 13.71 -7.00 4.43
N ALA A 73 14.45 -8.12 4.40
CA ALA A 73 15.69 -8.22 3.64
C ALA A 73 15.45 -8.08 2.12
N ILE A 74 14.44 -8.78 1.59
CA ILE A 74 14.08 -8.71 0.16
C ILE A 74 13.64 -7.30 -0.23
N CYS A 75 12.76 -6.68 0.56
CA CYS A 75 12.26 -5.33 0.30
C CYS A 75 13.38 -4.29 0.40
N HIS A 76 14.27 -4.43 1.40
CA HIS A 76 15.43 -3.55 1.55
C HIS A 76 16.34 -3.60 0.32
N ASN A 77 16.67 -4.81 -0.17
CA ASN A 77 17.49 -5.00 -1.36
C ASN A 77 16.87 -4.40 -2.62
N ALA A 78 15.52 -4.39 -2.70
CA ALA A 78 14.78 -3.75 -3.78
C ALA A 78 14.58 -2.24 -3.61
N GLY A 79 14.95 -1.65 -2.47
CA GLY A 79 14.69 -0.25 -2.15
C GLY A 79 13.21 0.08 -1.99
N VAL A 80 12.40 -0.89 -1.57
CA VAL A 80 10.94 -0.78 -1.39
C VAL A 80 10.59 -0.93 0.10
N PRO A 81 9.81 -0.01 0.69
CA PRO A 81 9.41 -0.13 2.09
C PRO A 81 8.55 -1.38 2.35
N LEU A 82 8.83 -2.08 3.48
CA LEU A 82 7.97 -3.12 4.02
C LEU A 82 7.11 -2.54 5.15
N ILE A 83 5.81 -2.80 5.10
CA ILE A 83 4.82 -2.44 6.12
C ILE A 83 4.31 -3.72 6.79
N ILE A 84 4.19 -3.70 8.11
CA ILE A 84 3.56 -4.79 8.87
C ILE A 84 2.10 -4.46 9.12
N ASN A 85 1.22 -5.45 8.95
CA ASN A 85 -0.19 -5.30 9.24
C ASN A 85 -0.46 -5.44 10.75
N ASP A 86 -1.13 -4.48 11.38
CA ASP A 86 -1.68 -4.47 12.74
C ASP A 86 -0.68 -4.58 13.92
N ASP A 87 0.61 -4.86 13.69
CA ASP A 87 1.56 -5.25 14.75
C ASP A 87 2.83 -4.35 14.77
N PRO A 88 2.83 -3.23 15.52
CA PRO A 88 3.99 -2.35 15.64
C PRO A 88 5.21 -3.04 16.27
N GLU A 89 5.02 -3.99 17.19
CA GLU A 89 6.15 -4.70 17.80
C GLU A 89 6.83 -5.63 16.80
N LEU A 90 6.08 -6.34 15.98
CA LEU A 90 6.65 -7.14 14.90
C LEU A 90 7.39 -6.24 13.90
N ALA A 91 6.85 -5.07 13.55
CA ALA A 91 7.51 -4.11 12.67
C ALA A 91 8.88 -3.68 13.23
N ARG A 92 8.95 -3.34 14.51
CA ARG A 92 10.18 -3.00 15.21
C ARG A 92 11.19 -4.17 15.21
N ARG A 93 10.72 -5.39 15.50
CA ARG A 93 11.59 -6.59 15.63
C ARG A 93 12.15 -7.08 14.30
N CYS A 94 11.40 -6.93 13.20
CA CYS A 94 11.88 -7.36 11.89
C CYS A 94 12.58 -6.24 11.09
N GLY A 95 12.63 -5.01 11.62
CA GLY A 95 13.23 -3.87 10.92
C GLY A 95 12.42 -3.38 9.73
N ALA A 96 11.09 -3.56 9.75
CA ALA A 96 10.21 -3.04 8.72
C ALA A 96 10.17 -1.50 8.71
N ALA A 97 9.83 -0.91 7.57
CA ALA A 97 9.73 0.54 7.40
C ALA A 97 8.55 1.15 8.18
N GLY A 98 7.56 0.34 8.58
CA GLY A 98 6.43 0.84 9.33
C GLY A 98 5.30 -0.16 9.53
N VAL A 99 4.12 0.38 9.85
CA VAL A 99 2.92 -0.39 10.19
C VAL A 99 1.67 0.20 9.53
N HIS A 100 0.70 -0.66 9.22
CA HIS A 100 -0.65 -0.25 8.83
C HIS A 100 -1.64 -0.71 9.89
N LEU A 101 -2.47 0.22 10.39
CA LEU A 101 -3.44 -0.03 11.45
C LEU A 101 -4.87 0.19 10.97
N GLY A 102 -5.75 -0.74 11.31
CA GLY A 102 -7.19 -0.58 11.22
C GLY A 102 -7.76 0.12 12.45
N GLN A 103 -9.09 0.32 12.47
CA GLN A 103 -9.76 1.08 13.52
C GLN A 103 -9.73 0.38 14.90
N SER A 104 -9.54 -0.94 14.94
CA SER A 104 -9.47 -1.76 16.17
C SER A 104 -8.06 -2.16 16.59
N ASP A 105 -7.02 -1.81 15.81
CA ASP A 105 -5.69 -2.40 15.94
C ASP A 105 -4.71 -1.55 16.76
N GLY A 106 -5.23 -0.54 17.45
CA GLY A 106 -4.47 0.31 18.35
C GLY A 106 -4.36 1.77 17.91
N SER A 107 -3.59 2.55 18.67
CA SER A 107 -3.43 3.99 18.44
C SER A 107 -2.28 4.28 17.50
N LEU A 108 -2.52 5.09 16.47
CA LEU A 108 -1.49 5.61 15.56
C LEU A 108 -0.39 6.37 16.33
N ALA A 109 -0.80 7.18 17.33
CA ALA A 109 0.14 7.93 18.17
C ALA A 109 1.02 7.01 19.04
N LEU A 110 0.51 5.86 19.51
CA LEU A 110 1.32 4.86 20.21
C LEU A 110 2.30 4.18 19.27
N ALA A 111 1.85 3.78 18.08
CA ALA A 111 2.72 3.20 17.05
C ALA A 111 3.83 4.18 16.66
N ARG A 112 3.51 5.49 16.52
CA ARG A 112 4.51 6.52 16.25
C ARG A 112 5.58 6.60 17.36
N ARG A 113 5.17 6.60 18.64
CA ARG A 113 6.12 6.61 19.75
C ARG A 113 7.01 5.37 19.80
N GLN A 114 6.46 4.22 19.44
CA GLN A 114 7.17 2.94 19.45
C GLN A 114 8.17 2.80 18.30
N LEU A 115 7.80 3.28 17.11
CA LEU A 115 8.57 3.11 15.88
C LEU A 115 9.43 4.33 15.50
N GLY A 116 9.17 5.49 16.11
CA GLY A 116 9.89 6.74 15.84
C GLY A 116 9.35 7.52 14.63
N ASP A 117 9.95 8.71 14.40
CA ASP A 117 9.44 9.68 13.40
C ASP A 117 9.66 9.24 11.94
N HIS A 118 10.65 8.40 11.70
CA HIS A 118 10.97 7.91 10.35
C HIS A 118 10.04 6.79 9.88
N ALA A 119 9.33 6.13 10.81
CA ALA A 119 8.44 5.04 10.45
C ALA A 119 7.27 5.52 9.58
N ILE A 120 6.83 4.67 8.65
CA ILE A 120 5.64 4.87 7.85
C ILE A 120 4.43 4.30 8.60
N ILE A 121 3.44 5.13 8.91
CA ILE A 121 2.20 4.69 9.57
C ILE A 121 1.03 4.92 8.64
N GLY A 122 0.38 3.83 8.24
CA GLY A 122 -0.84 3.86 7.45
C GLY A 122 -2.08 3.66 8.30
N ALA A 123 -3.19 4.24 7.89
CA ALA A 123 -4.47 4.11 8.56
C ALA A 123 -5.60 3.69 7.62
N THR A 124 -6.41 2.72 8.05
CA THR A 124 -7.67 2.37 7.38
C THR A 124 -8.75 3.39 7.72
N CYS A 125 -9.34 4.02 6.71
CA CYS A 125 -10.39 5.03 6.86
C CYS A 125 -11.76 4.56 6.30
N HIS A 126 -11.85 3.33 5.80
CA HIS A 126 -13.05 2.82 5.12
C HIS A 126 -13.52 3.78 4.01
N ALA A 127 -14.73 4.32 4.10
CA ALA A 127 -15.26 5.33 3.18
C ALA A 127 -15.64 6.62 3.95
N ASP A 128 -14.96 6.89 5.06
CA ASP A 128 -15.32 7.91 6.04
C ASP A 128 -14.22 8.96 6.20
N LEU A 129 -14.50 10.20 5.77
CA LEU A 129 -13.58 11.33 5.89
C LEU A 129 -13.37 11.78 7.35
N ALA A 130 -14.30 11.49 8.27
CA ALA A 130 -14.09 11.78 9.69
C ALA A 130 -13.04 10.85 10.30
N LEU A 131 -12.98 9.58 9.84
CA LEU A 131 -11.88 8.67 10.20
C LEU A 131 -10.55 9.16 9.62
N ALA A 132 -10.56 9.65 8.38
CA ALA A 132 -9.36 10.21 7.74
C ALA A 132 -8.84 11.45 8.47
N SER A 133 -9.75 12.37 8.88
CA SER A 133 -9.39 13.56 9.66
C SER A 133 -8.74 13.21 11.01
N ARG A 134 -9.28 12.20 11.70
CA ARG A 134 -8.67 11.70 12.94
C ARG A 134 -7.31 11.06 12.70
N ALA A 135 -7.20 10.22 11.68
CA ALA A 135 -5.94 9.58 11.34
C ALA A 135 -4.85 10.59 10.95
N ASP A 136 -5.22 11.66 10.23
CA ASP A 136 -4.30 12.76 9.92
C ASP A 136 -3.83 13.48 11.19
N ALA A 137 -4.75 13.84 12.08
CA ALA A 137 -4.43 14.48 13.38
C ALA A 137 -3.54 13.58 14.26
N ASP A 138 -3.74 12.24 14.22
CA ASP A 138 -2.95 11.26 14.96
C ASP A 138 -1.61 10.91 14.28
N GLY A 139 -1.28 11.56 13.16
CA GLY A 139 0.03 11.49 12.52
C GLY A 139 0.21 10.33 11.52
N ALA A 140 -0.86 9.86 10.88
CA ALA A 140 -0.76 8.94 9.74
C ALA A 140 0.09 9.53 8.61
N ASP A 141 0.85 8.69 7.92
CA ASP A 141 1.64 9.08 6.75
C ASP A 141 0.89 8.82 5.44
N TYR A 142 -0.06 7.89 5.42
CA TYR A 142 -0.99 7.67 4.31
C TYR A 142 -2.35 7.16 4.79
N LEU A 143 -3.40 7.40 3.99
CA LEU A 143 -4.80 7.10 4.32
C LEU A 143 -5.35 6.07 3.33
N ALA A 144 -5.95 4.98 3.82
CA ALA A 144 -6.49 3.90 2.99
C ALA A 144 -8.01 3.87 3.01
N PHE A 145 -8.60 3.95 1.81
CA PHE A 145 -10.05 3.97 1.59
C PHE A 145 -10.50 2.74 0.82
N GLY A 146 -11.65 2.24 1.14
CA GLY A 146 -12.29 1.08 0.48
C GLY A 146 -13.31 0.39 1.40
N ARG A 147 -13.90 -0.67 0.88
CA ARG A 147 -13.59 -1.34 -0.41
C ARG A 147 -14.30 -0.67 -1.59
N PHE A 148 -13.67 -0.67 -2.74
CA PHE A 148 -14.27 -0.12 -3.96
C PHE A 148 -15.02 -1.17 -4.77
N PHE A 149 -14.53 -2.40 -4.81
CA PHE A 149 -15.14 -3.50 -5.57
C PHE A 149 -15.43 -4.70 -4.67
N ASN A 150 -16.29 -5.59 -5.14
CA ASN A 150 -16.55 -6.83 -4.42
C ASN A 150 -15.28 -7.68 -4.28
N SER A 151 -15.05 -8.19 -3.08
CA SER A 151 -13.90 -9.02 -2.76
C SER A 151 -14.36 -10.27 -2.04
N THR A 152 -13.75 -11.39 -2.36
CA THR A 152 -13.95 -12.67 -1.66
C THR A 152 -13.49 -12.61 -0.19
N THR A 153 -12.59 -11.69 0.14
CA THR A 153 -11.96 -11.58 1.47
C THR A 153 -12.90 -10.95 2.54
N LYS A 154 -13.85 -10.07 2.15
CA LYS A 154 -14.83 -9.46 3.06
C LYS A 154 -16.16 -9.21 2.32
N PRO A 155 -17.01 -10.21 2.14
CA PRO A 155 -18.34 -10.02 1.57
C PRO A 155 -19.21 -9.15 2.47
N GLY A 156 -20.06 -8.30 1.90
CA GLY A 156 -21.11 -7.57 2.63
C GLY A 156 -20.77 -6.16 3.15
N ALA A 157 -19.53 -5.68 3.13
CA ALA A 157 -19.24 -4.29 3.47
C ALA A 157 -19.73 -3.31 2.37
N PRO A 158 -20.23 -2.09 2.71
CA PRO A 158 -20.63 -1.11 1.70
C PRO A 158 -19.46 -0.77 0.77
N SER A 159 -19.76 -0.58 -0.52
CA SER A 159 -18.76 -0.12 -1.49
C SER A 159 -18.50 1.38 -1.32
N ALA A 160 -17.23 1.77 -1.26
CA ALA A 160 -16.84 3.17 -1.27
C ALA A 160 -17.10 3.80 -2.66
N LYS A 161 -17.49 5.07 -2.69
CA LYS A 161 -17.59 5.83 -3.94
C LYS A 161 -16.21 6.41 -4.29
N PRO A 162 -15.81 6.43 -5.57
CA PRO A 162 -14.53 7.03 -5.97
C PRO A 162 -14.34 8.49 -5.54
N SER A 163 -15.43 9.24 -5.33
CA SER A 163 -15.39 10.64 -4.86
C SER A 163 -14.63 10.80 -3.53
N VAL A 164 -14.64 9.76 -2.65
CA VAL A 164 -13.91 9.83 -1.38
C VAL A 164 -12.39 10.01 -1.59
N LEU A 165 -11.84 9.48 -2.69
CA LEU A 165 -10.41 9.65 -3.03
C LEU A 165 -10.09 11.11 -3.39
N THR A 166 -10.96 11.74 -4.17
CA THR A 166 -10.83 13.16 -4.52
C THR A 166 -10.99 14.06 -3.30
N GLU A 167 -12.00 13.79 -2.48
CA GLU A 167 -12.29 14.57 -1.25
C GLU A 167 -11.20 14.43 -0.20
N SER A 168 -10.55 13.25 -0.10
CA SER A 168 -9.48 13.00 0.87
C SER A 168 -8.17 13.75 0.56
N ARG A 169 -8.01 14.31 -0.65
CA ARG A 169 -6.82 15.11 -1.00
C ARG A 169 -6.65 16.35 -0.13
N GLN A 170 -7.73 16.84 0.52
CA GLN A 170 -7.67 17.94 1.48
C GLN A 170 -6.71 17.70 2.66
N PHE A 171 -6.40 16.44 2.99
CA PHE A 171 -5.48 16.09 4.07
C PHE A 171 -4.00 16.17 3.67
N GLY A 172 -3.67 16.35 2.38
CA GLY A 172 -2.28 16.42 1.90
C GLY A 172 -1.45 15.16 2.17
N LYS A 173 -2.11 14.01 2.26
CA LYS A 173 -1.48 12.69 2.47
C LYS A 173 -1.65 11.81 1.25
N PRO A 174 -0.71 10.88 0.99
CA PRO A 174 -0.92 9.83 0.00
C PRO A 174 -2.21 9.06 0.24
N VAL A 175 -3.00 8.91 -0.81
CA VAL A 175 -4.32 8.27 -0.80
C VAL A 175 -4.21 6.87 -1.37
N THR A 176 -4.57 5.87 -0.57
CA THR A 176 -4.56 4.47 -0.97
C THR A 176 -5.98 3.98 -1.23
N ALA A 177 -6.22 3.40 -2.40
CA ALA A 177 -7.45 2.67 -2.68
C ALA A 177 -7.26 1.17 -2.46
N ILE A 178 -8.23 0.50 -1.82
CA ILE A 178 -8.21 -0.95 -1.54
C ILE A 178 -9.58 -1.61 -1.78
N GLY A 179 -9.55 -2.89 -2.08
CA GLY A 179 -10.72 -3.79 -2.12
C GLY A 179 -11.17 -4.17 -3.52
N GLY A 180 -10.91 -5.42 -3.90
CA GLY A 180 -11.32 -6.02 -5.17
C GLY A 180 -10.64 -5.43 -6.41
N ILE A 181 -9.48 -4.77 -6.24
CA ILE A 181 -8.76 -4.10 -7.33
C ILE A 181 -8.04 -5.12 -8.20
N THR A 182 -8.15 -4.94 -9.50
CA THR A 182 -7.47 -5.70 -10.57
C THR A 182 -6.86 -4.73 -11.59
N THR A 183 -6.10 -5.25 -12.53
CA THR A 183 -5.55 -4.46 -13.66
C THR A 183 -6.65 -3.83 -14.52
N ASP A 184 -7.85 -4.41 -14.54
CA ASP A 184 -8.94 -3.98 -15.42
C ASP A 184 -9.79 -2.86 -14.80
N ASN A 185 -9.72 -2.68 -13.48
CA ASN A 185 -10.58 -1.71 -12.77
C ASN A 185 -9.80 -0.63 -12.00
N GLY A 186 -8.46 -0.70 -11.99
CA GLY A 186 -7.60 0.21 -11.23
C GLY A 186 -7.51 1.62 -11.81
N GLU A 187 -7.61 1.78 -13.14
CA GLU A 187 -7.46 3.08 -13.82
C GLU A 187 -8.40 4.16 -13.26
N GLY A 188 -9.68 3.83 -13.12
CA GLY A 188 -10.68 4.78 -12.60
C GLY A 188 -10.38 5.30 -11.20
N LEU A 189 -9.74 4.48 -10.35
CA LEU A 189 -9.33 4.88 -9.01
C LEU A 189 -8.10 5.81 -9.03
N ILE A 190 -7.13 5.56 -9.92
CA ILE A 190 -5.97 6.45 -10.12
C ILE A 190 -6.45 7.82 -10.59
N ARG A 191 -7.33 7.86 -11.59
CA ARG A 191 -7.94 9.11 -12.10
C ARG A 191 -8.77 9.85 -11.04
N ALA A 192 -9.41 9.10 -10.12
CA ALA A 192 -10.14 9.68 -8.99
C ALA A 192 -9.23 10.22 -7.87
N GLY A 193 -7.93 9.99 -7.94
CA GLY A 193 -6.93 10.53 -7.00
C GLY A 193 -6.26 9.51 -6.09
N ALA A 194 -6.33 8.21 -6.40
CA ALA A 194 -5.53 7.21 -5.69
C ALA A 194 -4.05 7.35 -6.06
N ASP A 195 -3.21 7.53 -5.07
CA ASP A 195 -1.75 7.52 -5.21
C ASP A 195 -1.19 6.09 -5.09
N LEU A 196 -1.88 5.22 -4.36
CA LEU A 196 -1.52 3.81 -4.17
C LEU A 196 -2.74 2.92 -4.46
N LEU A 197 -2.53 1.84 -5.21
CA LEU A 197 -3.51 0.76 -5.34
C LEU A 197 -3.05 -0.43 -4.50
N ALA A 198 -3.76 -0.69 -3.39
CA ALA A 198 -3.50 -1.81 -2.50
C ALA A 198 -4.21 -3.07 -3.03
N VAL A 199 -3.42 -4.06 -3.43
CA VAL A 199 -3.91 -5.24 -4.14
C VAL A 199 -3.48 -6.52 -3.42
N VAL A 200 -4.43 -7.44 -3.22
CA VAL A 200 -4.24 -8.77 -2.65
C VAL A 200 -4.46 -9.82 -3.74
N GLY A 201 -5.67 -10.35 -3.89
CA GLY A 201 -5.99 -11.41 -4.84
C GLY A 201 -5.82 -11.01 -6.30
N GLY A 202 -6.10 -9.76 -6.66
CA GLY A 202 -5.87 -9.25 -8.00
C GLY A 202 -4.41 -9.29 -8.46
N LEU A 203 -3.47 -9.37 -7.50
CA LEU A 203 -2.04 -9.54 -7.76
C LEU A 203 -1.59 -10.99 -7.57
N PHE A 204 -1.85 -11.59 -6.40
CA PHE A 204 -1.20 -12.82 -5.95
C PHE A 204 -1.89 -14.12 -6.36
N ASN A 205 -3.08 -14.06 -6.97
CA ASN A 205 -3.70 -15.23 -7.61
C ASN A 205 -2.95 -15.60 -8.91
N GLY A 206 -2.36 -16.79 -8.95
CA GLY A 206 -1.64 -17.29 -10.10
C GLY A 206 -0.20 -17.72 -9.76
N ASP A 207 0.58 -18.03 -10.77
CA ASP A 207 1.99 -18.37 -10.64
C ASP A 207 2.90 -17.12 -10.56
N VAL A 208 4.19 -17.34 -10.38
CA VAL A 208 5.19 -16.28 -10.22
C VAL A 208 5.26 -15.36 -11.44
N ALA A 209 5.17 -15.92 -12.66
CA ALA A 209 5.21 -15.14 -13.89
C ALA A 209 3.97 -14.26 -14.04
N THR A 210 2.79 -14.78 -13.68
CA THR A 210 1.53 -14.03 -13.67
C THR A 210 1.58 -12.87 -12.66
N ILE A 211 2.16 -13.09 -11.48
CA ILE A 211 2.30 -12.05 -10.45
C ILE A 211 3.18 -10.91 -10.99
N GLU A 212 4.33 -11.24 -11.57
CA GLU A 212 5.25 -10.24 -12.11
C GLU A 212 4.60 -9.43 -13.24
N GLU A 213 3.90 -10.08 -14.18
CA GLU A 213 3.23 -9.39 -15.28
C GLU A 213 2.08 -8.50 -14.78
N ARG A 214 1.27 -8.94 -13.83
CA ARG A 214 0.24 -8.09 -13.22
C ARG A 214 0.85 -6.86 -12.54
N ALA A 215 1.94 -7.03 -11.81
CA ALA A 215 2.65 -5.90 -11.19
C ALA A 215 3.13 -4.90 -12.26
N ARG A 216 3.67 -5.38 -13.40
CA ARG A 216 4.04 -4.53 -14.54
C ARG A 216 2.82 -3.82 -15.15
N CYS A 217 1.67 -4.48 -15.23
CA CYS A 217 0.43 -3.85 -15.68
C CYS A 217 0.03 -2.68 -14.77
N PHE A 218 0.05 -2.87 -13.44
CA PHE A 218 -0.20 -1.79 -12.50
C PHE A 218 0.80 -0.64 -12.65
N SER A 219 2.08 -0.94 -12.81
CA SER A 219 3.11 0.08 -13.03
C SER A 219 2.84 0.91 -14.29
N ARG A 220 2.40 0.26 -15.39
CA ARG A 220 1.98 0.95 -16.62
C ARG A 220 0.75 1.83 -16.40
N LEU A 221 -0.26 1.37 -15.65
CA LEU A 221 -1.44 2.18 -15.32
C LEU A 221 -1.05 3.47 -14.58
N PHE A 222 -0.16 3.38 -13.61
CA PHE A 222 0.33 4.58 -12.92
C PHE A 222 1.12 5.50 -13.84
N ALA A 223 2.03 4.97 -14.66
CA ALA A 223 2.81 5.75 -15.61
C ALA A 223 1.91 6.52 -16.61
N GLN A 224 0.77 5.95 -16.99
CA GLN A 224 -0.15 6.55 -17.95
C GLN A 224 -1.15 7.53 -17.32
N HIS A 225 -1.56 7.30 -16.08
CA HIS A 225 -2.75 7.96 -15.53
C HIS A 225 -2.51 8.76 -14.24
N HIS A 226 -1.38 8.56 -13.56
CA HIS A 226 -1.09 9.32 -12.35
C HIS A 226 -0.42 10.66 -12.67
N PRO A 227 -0.90 11.81 -12.12
CA PRO A 227 -0.44 13.15 -12.49
C PRO A 227 1.07 13.36 -12.35
N LEU A 228 1.73 12.73 -11.37
CA LEU A 228 3.18 12.85 -11.17
C LEU A 228 4.01 12.22 -12.30
N PHE A 229 3.44 11.35 -13.12
CA PHE A 229 4.14 10.72 -14.24
C PHE A 229 3.70 11.27 -15.60
N SER A 230 2.44 11.72 -15.72
CA SER A 230 1.87 12.24 -16.97
C SER A 230 2.33 13.65 -17.31
N SER A 231 2.89 14.41 -16.35
CA SER A 231 3.38 15.79 -16.58
C SER A 231 4.71 15.88 -17.34
N SER A 232 5.31 14.75 -17.73
CA SER A 232 6.61 14.69 -18.41
C SER A 232 6.53 14.45 -19.93
N VAL A 233 5.33 14.44 -20.52
CA VAL A 233 5.18 14.38 -21.97
C VAL A 233 5.07 15.83 -22.47
N PRO A 234 6.06 16.37 -23.23
CA PRO A 234 5.90 17.65 -23.93
C PRO A 234 4.70 17.52 -24.87
N GLN A 235 3.73 18.43 -24.78
CA GLN A 235 2.77 18.61 -25.86
C GLN A 235 3.57 19.11 -27.09
N GLU A 236 3.80 18.23 -28.05
CA GLU A 236 4.21 18.65 -29.37
C GLU A 236 3.07 19.47 -29.98
N SER A 237 3.32 20.73 -30.10
CA SER A 237 2.50 21.74 -30.80
C SER A 237 2.72 21.69 -32.31
#